data_7b8db4beced75c60e1a4c84228d9f334
#
_entry.id   7b8db4beced75c60e1a4c84228d9f334
#
_cell.length_a   1.000
_cell.length_b   1.000
_cell.length_c   1.000
_cell.angle_alpha   90.00
_cell.angle_beta   90.00
_cell.angle_gamma   90.00
#
_symmetry.space_group_name_H-M   'P 1'
#
loop_
_entity.id
_entity.type
_entity.pdbx_description
1 polymer ?
#
loop_
_entity_poly.entity_id
_entity_poly.type
_entity_poly.pdbx_seq_one_letter_code
_entity_poly.pdbx_strand_id
1 'polypeptide(L)'
;MFDMASLLLIGPELVLTAASLILLMVAAYAGDRATLTISWLAVLALVLAGIMLAVPGAIGGQAFDGLYRGDAFAAFAKVLIFAAAAVSIIVAPRFFAHDGTARAEYPILILFACIGMAIMVSAADFLTLYVGLELNSLAAYVLASFMRTPSFARP
;
A
#
# COMPACT_ATOMS: atom_id res chain seq x y z
N MET A 1 21.30 -10.25 9.96
CA MET A 1 22.23 -9.54 9.10
C MET A 1 21.54 -9.33 7.76
N PHE A 2 21.64 -8.16 7.13
CA PHE A 2 20.91 -7.90 5.87
C PHE A 2 21.60 -8.62 4.72
N ASP A 3 21.11 -9.80 4.37
CA ASP A 3 21.55 -10.55 3.20
C ASP A 3 20.76 -10.12 1.95
N MET A 4 21.38 -10.20 0.78
CA MET A 4 20.75 -9.90 -0.50
C MET A 4 19.44 -10.69 -0.69
N ALA A 5 19.40 -11.94 -0.21
CA ALA A 5 18.21 -12.78 -0.24
C ALA A 5 17.06 -12.20 0.61
N SER A 6 17.35 -11.68 1.80
CA SER A 6 16.35 -11.01 2.65
C SER A 6 15.80 -9.75 2.00
N LEU A 7 16.65 -8.97 1.32
CA LEU A 7 16.23 -7.77 0.59
C LEU A 7 15.33 -8.09 -0.60
N LEU A 8 15.59 -9.18 -1.32
CA LEU A 8 14.72 -9.63 -2.41
C LEU A 8 13.35 -10.09 -1.89
N LEU A 9 13.34 -10.75 -0.74
CA LEU A 9 12.13 -11.28 -0.13
C LEU A 9 11.16 -10.17 0.31
N ILE A 10 11.68 -9.06 0.85
CA ILE A 10 10.91 -7.87 1.25
C ILE A 10 10.84 -6.80 0.15
N GLY A 11 11.34 -7.12 -1.04
CA GLY A 11 11.40 -6.20 -2.18
C GLY A 11 10.08 -5.50 -2.50
N PRO A 12 8.96 -6.22 -2.59
CA PRO A 12 7.65 -5.62 -2.85
C PRO A 12 7.26 -4.55 -1.83
N GLU A 13 7.48 -4.82 -0.54
CA GLU A 13 7.19 -3.88 0.56
C GLU A 13 8.13 -2.66 0.51
N LEU A 14 9.41 -2.86 0.18
CA LEU A 14 10.37 -1.77 0.01
C LEU A 14 9.98 -0.84 -1.14
N VAL A 15 9.59 -1.41 -2.29
CA VAL A 15 9.12 -0.62 -3.45
C VAL A 15 7.88 0.19 -3.09
N LEU A 16 6.89 -0.43 -2.43
CA LEU A 16 5.68 0.28 -2.02
C LEU A 16 5.97 1.36 -0.98
N THR A 17 6.86 1.08 -0.02
CA THR A 17 7.25 2.07 1.00
C THR A 17 7.95 3.26 0.36
N ALA A 18 8.94 3.02 -0.49
CA ALA A 18 9.65 4.10 -1.19
C ALA A 18 8.68 4.92 -2.07
N ALA A 19 7.81 4.24 -2.83
CA ALA A 19 6.82 4.90 -3.67
C ALA A 19 5.84 5.74 -2.84
N SER A 20 5.30 5.21 -1.73
CA SER A 20 4.36 5.94 -0.89
C SER A 20 4.98 7.18 -0.25
N LEU A 21 6.24 7.12 0.19
CA LEU A 21 6.95 8.27 0.75
C LEU A 21 7.24 9.33 -0.33
N ILE A 22 7.68 8.92 -1.52
CA ILE A 22 7.91 9.85 -2.64
C ILE A 22 6.59 10.51 -3.06
N LEU A 23 5.52 9.73 -3.21
CA LEU A 23 4.21 10.26 -3.60
C LEU A 23 3.62 11.17 -2.52
N LEU A 24 3.88 10.90 -1.25
CA LEU A 24 3.49 11.79 -0.15
C LEU A 24 4.18 13.14 -0.25
N MET A 25 5.48 13.16 -0.56
CA MET A 25 6.22 14.39 -0.80
C MET A 25 5.68 15.15 -2.01
N VAL A 26 5.40 14.44 -3.11
CA VAL A 26 4.81 15.06 -4.32
C VAL A 26 3.43 15.65 -3.99
N ALA A 27 2.59 14.93 -3.25
CA ALA A 27 1.27 15.43 -2.85
C ALA A 27 1.35 16.69 -1.99
N ALA A 28 2.32 16.75 -1.07
CA ALA A 28 2.53 17.90 -0.19
C ALA A 28 2.91 19.18 -0.97
N TYR A 29 3.69 19.06 -2.06
CA TYR A 29 4.11 20.21 -2.86
C TYR A 29 3.14 20.55 -4.01
N ALA A 30 2.58 19.55 -4.68
CA ALA A 30 1.75 19.74 -5.86
C ALA A 30 0.24 19.91 -5.52
N GLY A 31 -0.18 19.50 -4.34
CA GLY A 31 -1.57 19.54 -3.88
C GLY A 31 -2.51 18.70 -4.75
N ASP A 32 -3.79 19.01 -4.68
CA ASP A 32 -4.85 18.23 -5.35
C ASP A 32 -4.81 18.27 -6.90
N ARG A 33 -4.01 19.19 -7.49
CA ARG A 33 -3.82 19.25 -8.95
C ARG A 33 -3.10 18.02 -9.51
N ALA A 34 -2.30 17.33 -8.69
CA ALA A 34 -1.56 16.16 -9.08
C ALA A 34 -2.29 14.82 -8.79
N THR A 35 -3.53 14.85 -8.30
CA THR A 35 -4.27 13.65 -7.86
C THR A 35 -4.29 12.55 -8.92
N LEU A 36 -4.55 12.88 -10.18
CA LEU A 36 -4.60 11.89 -11.25
C LEU A 36 -3.21 11.28 -11.52
N THR A 37 -2.17 12.10 -11.55
CA THR A 37 -0.78 11.65 -11.72
C THR A 37 -0.34 10.75 -10.57
N ILE A 38 -0.65 11.14 -9.33
CA ILE A 38 -0.34 10.36 -8.13
C ILE A 38 -1.07 9.02 -8.15
N SER A 39 -2.35 9.00 -8.58
CA SER A 39 -3.12 7.75 -8.71
C SER A 39 -2.48 6.79 -9.71
N TRP A 40 -2.06 7.26 -10.88
CA TRP A 40 -1.39 6.41 -11.86
C TRP A 40 -0.02 5.92 -11.41
N LEU A 41 0.76 6.78 -10.73
CA LEU A 41 2.04 6.39 -10.15
C LEU A 41 1.87 5.38 -9.02
N ALA A 42 0.82 5.50 -8.21
CA ALA A 42 0.48 4.52 -7.18
C ALA A 42 0.12 3.16 -7.80
N VAL A 43 -0.68 3.14 -8.86
CA VAL A 43 -0.99 1.90 -9.60
C VAL A 43 0.29 1.29 -10.19
N LEU A 44 1.16 2.12 -10.79
CA LEU A 44 2.46 1.65 -11.30
C LEU A 44 3.32 1.02 -10.19
N ALA A 45 3.36 1.62 -9.01
CA ALA A 45 4.10 1.07 -7.86
C ALA A 45 3.54 -0.29 -7.44
N LEU A 46 2.21 -0.48 -7.42
CA LEU A 46 1.56 -1.76 -7.12
C LEU A 46 1.90 -2.83 -8.17
N VAL A 47 1.91 -2.46 -9.44
CA VAL A 47 2.31 -3.36 -10.53
C VAL A 47 3.77 -3.77 -10.41
N LEU A 48 4.67 -2.82 -10.15
CA LEU A 48 6.10 -3.10 -9.94
C LEU A 48 6.33 -4.02 -8.74
N ALA A 49 5.64 -3.76 -7.61
CA ALA A 49 5.69 -4.63 -6.44
C ALA A 49 5.17 -6.04 -6.76
N GLY A 50 4.11 -6.16 -7.55
CA GLY A 50 3.58 -7.44 -8.02
C GLY A 50 4.56 -8.19 -8.93
N ILE A 51 5.24 -7.50 -9.84
CA ILE A 51 6.27 -8.09 -10.71
C ILE A 51 7.46 -8.59 -9.89
N MET A 52 7.85 -7.89 -8.82
CA MET A 52 8.93 -8.34 -7.95
C MET A 52 8.65 -9.70 -7.30
N LEU A 53 7.40 -10.06 -7.06
CA LEU A 53 7.05 -11.40 -6.58
C LEU A 53 7.37 -12.52 -7.57
N ALA A 54 7.49 -12.21 -8.87
CA ALA A 54 7.87 -13.17 -9.90
C ALA A 54 9.39 -13.35 -10.05
N VAL A 55 10.19 -12.54 -9.35
CA VAL A 55 11.67 -12.63 -9.41
C VAL A 55 12.14 -13.90 -8.68
N PRO A 56 13.05 -14.70 -9.30
CA PRO A 56 13.65 -15.86 -8.62
C PRO A 56 14.29 -15.45 -7.29
N GLY A 57 13.94 -16.15 -6.20
CA GLY A 57 14.40 -15.83 -4.84
C GLY A 57 13.47 -14.92 -4.02
N ALA A 58 12.43 -14.35 -4.63
CA ALA A 58 11.41 -13.60 -3.90
C ALA A 58 10.40 -14.51 -3.16
N ILE A 59 10.38 -15.79 -3.45
CA ILE A 59 9.47 -16.79 -2.86
C ILE A 59 10.28 -17.95 -2.32
N GLY A 60 9.84 -18.53 -1.19
CA GLY A 60 10.41 -19.74 -0.62
C GLY A 60 11.49 -19.51 0.43
N GLY A 61 11.62 -18.29 0.97
CA GLY A 61 12.62 -17.93 1.97
C GLY A 61 12.05 -17.46 3.29
N GLN A 62 12.95 -17.33 4.26
CA GLN A 62 12.71 -16.64 5.53
C GLN A 62 13.72 -15.50 5.67
N ALA A 63 13.28 -14.38 6.24
CA ALA A 63 14.12 -13.25 6.52
C ALA A 63 14.02 -12.86 8.00
N PHE A 64 15.03 -12.12 8.49
CA PHE A 64 15.06 -11.59 9.85
C PHE A 64 14.92 -12.68 10.93
N ASP A 65 15.78 -13.70 10.87
CA ASP A 65 15.80 -14.80 11.85
C ASP A 65 14.44 -15.52 11.99
N GLY A 66 13.69 -15.60 10.88
CA GLY A 66 12.41 -16.29 10.84
C GLY A 66 11.18 -15.45 11.17
N LEU A 67 11.33 -14.15 11.42
CA LEU A 67 10.20 -13.23 11.70
C LEU A 67 9.33 -12.96 10.46
N TYR A 68 9.92 -13.13 9.27
CA TYR A 68 9.25 -12.88 7.98
C TYR A 68 9.39 -14.10 7.07
N ARG A 69 8.26 -14.58 6.52
CA ARG A 69 8.20 -15.74 5.64
C ARG A 69 7.60 -15.35 4.29
N GLY A 70 8.36 -15.59 3.21
CA GLY A 70 7.90 -15.44 1.83
C GLY A 70 7.54 -16.77 1.20
N ASP A 71 6.41 -17.37 1.56
CA ASP A 71 5.92 -18.61 0.96
C ASP A 71 4.98 -18.34 -0.23
N ALA A 72 4.56 -19.41 -0.91
CA ALA A 72 3.65 -19.31 -2.05
C ALA A 72 2.27 -18.75 -1.67
N PHE A 73 1.82 -19.02 -0.43
CA PHE A 73 0.58 -18.45 0.08
C PHE A 73 0.68 -16.94 0.25
N ALA A 74 1.77 -16.47 0.88
CA ALA A 74 2.02 -15.04 1.07
C ALA A 74 2.13 -14.31 -0.28
N ALA A 75 2.83 -14.90 -1.25
CA ALA A 75 2.96 -14.35 -2.60
C ALA A 75 1.59 -14.24 -3.30
N PHE A 76 0.77 -15.28 -3.25
CA PHE A 76 -0.58 -15.27 -3.81
C PHE A 76 -1.47 -14.20 -3.15
N ALA A 77 -1.46 -14.13 -1.81
CA ALA A 77 -2.24 -13.16 -1.06
C ALA A 77 -1.81 -11.72 -1.39
N LYS A 78 -0.49 -11.44 -1.51
CA LYS A 78 0.01 -10.13 -1.93
C LYS A 78 -0.45 -9.73 -3.32
N VAL A 79 -0.42 -10.66 -4.29
CA VAL A 79 -0.93 -10.39 -5.64
C VAL A 79 -2.41 -9.98 -5.59
N LEU A 80 -3.24 -10.68 -4.81
CA LEU A 80 -4.65 -10.30 -4.64
C LEU A 80 -4.82 -8.92 -4.00
N ILE A 81 -4.04 -8.62 -2.94
CA ILE A 81 -4.08 -7.33 -2.26
C ILE A 81 -3.71 -6.21 -3.24
N PHE A 82 -2.61 -6.36 -3.98
CA PHE A 82 -2.13 -5.34 -4.92
C PHE A 82 -3.10 -5.15 -6.10
N ALA A 83 -3.69 -6.23 -6.61
CA ALA A 83 -4.70 -6.16 -7.66
C ALA A 83 -5.97 -5.43 -7.19
N ALA A 84 -6.50 -5.79 -6.02
CA ALA A 84 -7.67 -5.14 -5.44
C ALA A 84 -7.41 -3.65 -5.16
N ALA A 85 -6.24 -3.30 -4.64
CA ALA A 85 -5.85 -1.92 -4.41
C ALA A 85 -5.73 -1.12 -5.71
N ALA A 86 -5.12 -1.70 -6.75
CA ALA A 86 -5.01 -1.05 -8.06
C ALA A 86 -6.40 -0.75 -8.65
N VAL A 87 -7.32 -1.71 -8.59
CA VAL A 87 -8.72 -1.51 -9.03
C VAL A 87 -9.38 -0.41 -8.21
N SER A 88 -9.21 -0.41 -6.89
CA SER A 88 -9.77 0.63 -6.01
C SER A 88 -9.27 2.03 -6.38
N ILE A 89 -7.96 2.18 -6.64
CA ILE A 89 -7.37 3.47 -7.04
C ILE A 89 -7.88 3.90 -8.42
N ILE A 90 -8.04 3.00 -9.38
CA ILE A 90 -8.52 3.32 -10.73
C ILE A 90 -9.99 3.77 -10.72
N VAL A 91 -10.82 3.17 -9.87
CA VAL A 91 -12.26 3.48 -9.80
C VAL A 91 -12.52 4.76 -9.00
N ALA A 92 -11.69 5.07 -7.99
CA ALA A 92 -11.86 6.19 -7.07
C ALA A 92 -12.07 7.56 -7.74
N PRO A 93 -11.32 7.98 -8.78
CA PRO A 93 -11.52 9.29 -9.40
C PRO A 93 -12.93 9.50 -9.95
N ARG A 94 -13.58 8.46 -10.45
CA ARG A 94 -14.97 8.54 -10.94
C ARG A 94 -15.97 8.76 -9.83
N PHE A 95 -15.70 8.16 -8.66
CA PHE A 95 -16.54 8.33 -7.47
C PHE A 95 -16.40 9.73 -6.89
N PHE A 96 -15.17 10.22 -6.71
CA PHE A 96 -14.90 11.53 -6.13
C PHE A 96 -15.17 12.71 -7.07
N ALA A 97 -15.18 12.50 -8.39
CA ALA A 97 -15.52 13.56 -9.36
C ALA A 97 -16.96 14.09 -9.19
N HIS A 98 -17.85 13.27 -8.64
CA HIS A 98 -19.25 13.66 -8.39
C HIS A 98 -19.37 14.61 -7.18
N ASP A 99 -18.49 14.48 -6.19
CA ASP A 99 -18.55 15.23 -4.93
C ASP A 99 -17.49 16.34 -4.81
N GLY A 100 -16.61 16.50 -5.82
CA GLY A 100 -15.54 17.50 -5.81
C GLY A 100 -14.49 17.31 -4.70
N THR A 101 -14.41 16.11 -4.11
CA THR A 101 -13.55 15.78 -2.96
C THR A 101 -12.34 14.92 -3.31
N ALA A 102 -11.94 14.92 -4.60
CA ALA A 102 -10.74 14.18 -5.03
C ALA A 102 -9.50 14.72 -4.32
N ARG A 103 -8.84 13.89 -3.50
CA ARG A 103 -7.64 14.25 -2.75
C ARG A 103 -6.47 13.40 -3.18
N ALA A 104 -5.30 14.02 -3.29
CA ALA A 104 -4.05 13.37 -3.66
C ALA A 104 -3.58 12.32 -2.62
N GLU A 105 -4.00 12.47 -1.37
CA GLU A 105 -3.62 11.57 -0.29
C GLU A 105 -4.33 10.19 -0.35
N TYR A 106 -5.50 10.09 -1.00
CA TYR A 106 -6.28 8.86 -1.07
C TYR A 106 -5.50 7.65 -1.62
N PRO A 107 -4.86 7.71 -2.82
CA PRO A 107 -4.08 6.58 -3.33
C PRO A 107 -2.88 6.24 -2.45
N ILE A 108 -2.28 7.22 -1.79
CA ILE A 108 -1.14 7.03 -0.89
C ILE A 108 -1.55 6.24 0.35
N LEU A 109 -2.70 6.56 0.94
CA LEU A 109 -3.23 5.82 2.09
C LEU A 109 -3.57 4.37 1.73
N ILE A 110 -4.06 4.12 0.52
CA ILE A 110 -4.24 2.74 0.02
C ILE A 110 -2.89 2.01 -0.06
N LEU A 111 -1.82 2.66 -0.52
CA LEU A 111 -0.48 2.05 -0.53
C LEU A 111 -0.03 1.68 0.89
N PHE A 112 -0.20 2.56 1.89
CA PHE A 112 0.12 2.25 3.28
C PHE A 112 -0.70 1.07 3.82
N ALA A 113 -1.99 1.00 3.51
CA ALA A 113 -2.81 -0.15 3.87
C ALA A 113 -2.30 -1.44 3.22
N CYS A 114 -1.89 -1.39 1.95
CA CYS A 114 -1.30 -2.53 1.25
C CYS A 114 0.00 -3.01 1.86
N ILE A 115 0.89 -2.07 2.28
CA ILE A 115 2.13 -2.42 2.98
C ILE A 115 1.80 -3.16 4.27
N GLY A 116 0.86 -2.64 5.08
CA GLY A 116 0.41 -3.29 6.30
C GLY A 116 -0.12 -4.70 6.06
N MET A 117 -1.00 -4.87 5.06
CA MET A 117 -1.54 -6.18 4.68
C MET A 117 -0.44 -7.12 4.15
N ALA A 118 0.50 -6.64 3.35
CA ALA A 118 1.61 -7.44 2.83
C ALA A 118 2.54 -7.94 3.94
N ILE A 119 2.80 -7.10 4.95
CA ILE A 119 3.55 -7.50 6.16
C ILE A 119 2.78 -8.57 6.92
N MET A 120 1.45 -8.39 7.14
CA MET A 120 0.65 -9.37 7.88
C MET A 120 0.65 -10.76 7.25
N VAL A 121 0.51 -10.86 5.92
CA VAL A 121 0.47 -12.18 5.25
C VAL A 121 1.83 -12.87 5.20
N SER A 122 2.91 -12.15 5.45
CA SER A 122 4.27 -12.68 5.55
C SER A 122 4.80 -12.78 6.98
N ALA A 123 4.03 -12.34 7.97
CA ALA A 123 4.41 -12.39 9.37
C ALA A 123 4.52 -13.85 9.86
N ALA A 124 5.64 -14.19 10.49
CA ALA A 124 5.86 -15.49 11.10
C ALA A 124 5.81 -15.41 12.65
N ASP A 125 5.66 -14.23 13.20
CA ASP A 125 5.50 -13.98 14.63
C ASP A 125 4.39 -12.94 14.91
N PHE A 126 3.94 -12.89 16.16
CA PHE A 126 2.85 -11.99 16.57
C PHE A 126 3.25 -10.52 16.56
N LEU A 127 4.52 -10.18 16.79
CA LEU A 127 4.97 -8.80 16.79
C LEU A 127 4.93 -8.21 15.38
N THR A 128 5.46 -8.93 14.39
CA THR A 128 5.42 -8.54 12.98
C THR A 128 3.98 -8.45 12.47
N LEU A 129 3.13 -9.43 12.85
CA LEU A 129 1.70 -9.40 12.54
C LEU A 129 1.03 -8.15 13.11
N TYR A 130 1.31 -7.81 14.39
CA TYR A 130 0.74 -6.65 15.06
C TYR A 130 1.16 -5.34 14.39
N VAL A 131 2.42 -5.19 14.03
CA VAL A 131 2.92 -3.98 13.33
C VAL A 131 2.22 -3.81 11.98
N GLY A 132 2.07 -4.89 11.20
CA GLY A 132 1.33 -4.85 9.93
C GLY A 132 -0.14 -4.48 10.11
N LEU A 133 -0.79 -5.04 11.12
CA LEU A 133 -2.19 -4.74 11.47
C LEU A 133 -2.35 -3.27 11.88
N GLU A 134 -1.44 -2.73 12.68
CA GLU A 134 -1.50 -1.34 13.13
C GLU A 134 -1.34 -0.37 11.95
N LEU A 135 -0.37 -0.62 11.06
CA LEU A 135 -0.18 0.20 9.86
C LEU A 135 -1.41 0.21 8.96
N ASN A 136 -2.02 -0.96 8.73
CA ASN A 136 -3.25 -1.07 7.96
C ASN A 136 -4.42 -0.34 8.63
N SER A 137 -4.57 -0.49 9.95
CA SER A 137 -5.65 0.13 10.72
C SER A 137 -5.55 1.64 10.73
N LEU A 138 -4.35 2.20 10.93
CA LEU A 138 -4.11 3.64 10.89
C LEU A 138 -4.47 4.23 9.52
N ALA A 139 -4.04 3.58 8.43
CA ALA A 139 -4.40 3.99 7.08
C ALA A 139 -5.92 3.96 6.86
N ALA A 140 -6.61 2.90 7.32
CA ALA A 140 -8.05 2.76 7.23
C ALA A 140 -8.81 3.82 8.04
N TYR A 141 -8.34 4.17 9.23
CA TYR A 141 -8.97 5.23 10.06
C TYR A 141 -8.89 6.59 9.37
N VAL A 142 -7.74 6.93 8.77
CA VAL A 142 -7.60 8.16 8.01
C VAL A 142 -8.51 8.13 6.79
N LEU A 143 -8.55 7.03 6.02
CA LEU A 143 -9.46 6.86 4.88
C LEU A 143 -10.93 7.04 5.28
N ALA A 144 -11.36 6.47 6.39
CA ALA A 144 -12.73 6.62 6.91
C ALA A 144 -13.05 8.08 7.29
N SER A 145 -12.05 8.86 7.73
CA SER A 145 -12.23 10.26 8.10
C SER A 145 -12.42 11.19 6.91
N PHE A 146 -11.99 10.80 5.70
CA PHE A 146 -12.14 11.63 4.48
C PHE A 146 -13.61 11.85 4.08
N MET A 147 -14.51 10.94 4.43
CA MET A 147 -15.92 10.98 4.06
C MET A 147 -16.78 11.84 5.00
N ARG A 148 -16.18 12.61 5.88
CA ARG A 148 -16.94 13.55 6.72
C ARG A 148 -17.39 14.76 5.90
N THR A 149 -18.54 14.64 5.24
CA THR A 149 -19.28 15.78 4.70
C THR A 149 -19.76 16.66 5.87
N PRO A 150 -19.53 17.96 5.86
CA PRO A 150 -20.14 18.87 6.83
C PRO A 150 -21.61 19.09 6.48
N SER A 151 -22.45 18.04 6.57
CA SER A 151 -23.89 18.17 6.36
C SER A 151 -24.65 18.66 7.60
N PHE A 152 -23.95 18.99 8.68
CA PHE A 152 -24.55 19.55 9.90
C PHE A 152 -24.41 21.07 10.04
N ALA A 153 -23.94 21.77 9.02
CA ALA A 153 -23.83 23.24 9.03
C ALA A 153 -24.69 23.88 7.93
N ARG A 154 -25.97 23.51 7.88
CA ARG A 154 -26.99 24.38 7.22
C ARG A 154 -28.06 24.65 8.26
N PRO A 155 -28.23 25.95 8.63
CA PRO A 155 -29.37 26.41 9.42
C PRO A 155 -30.68 26.25 8.65
#